data_227252bc240db043e0500055b848fa26
#
_entry.id   227252bc240db043e0500055b848fa26
#
_cell.length_a   1.000
_cell.length_b   1.000
_cell.length_c   1.000
_cell.angle_alpha   90.00
_cell.angle_beta   90.00
_cell.angle_gamma   90.00
#
_symmetry.space_group_name_H-M   'P 1'
#
loop_
_entity.id
_entity.type
_entity.pdbx_description
1 polymer ?
#
loop_
_entity_poly.entity_id
_entity_poly.type
_entity_poly.pdbx_seq_one_letter_code
_entity_poly.pdbx_strand_id
1 'polypeptide(L)'
;MKEIEVKILEIDVDKVVSKLVDIGAVKEGESDISASHYDFEDNTLHKSGISLRLRKWGDKIEFTSKKKLNSEHDKIREELQVEVNDFDEMDKILKSIGFGEKIDMNKKRISYVLGDIRFEIDTYEGIPTFLEIEAPSEEILEEMVLKLGFSMKDTKPWNGKKVWKHYGKI
;
A
#
# COMPACT_ATOMS: atom_id res chain seq x y z
N MET A 1 9.24 -7.89 -10.77
CA MET A 1 9.23 -6.67 -11.61
C MET A 1 9.53 -5.49 -10.69
N LYS A 2 10.29 -4.48 -11.11
CA LYS A 2 10.60 -3.32 -10.25
C LYS A 2 9.44 -2.34 -10.41
N GLU A 3 8.59 -2.24 -9.43
CA GLU A 3 7.45 -1.34 -9.40
C GLU A 3 7.86 -0.05 -8.68
N ILE A 4 7.45 1.08 -9.22
CA ILE A 4 7.74 2.41 -8.67
C ILE A 4 6.40 3.00 -8.27
N GLU A 5 6.26 3.36 -6.98
CA GLU A 5 5.02 3.90 -6.45
C GLU A 5 5.20 5.32 -5.90
N VAL A 6 4.21 6.15 -6.09
CA VAL A 6 4.07 7.45 -5.40
C VAL A 6 2.65 7.64 -4.89
N LYS A 7 2.50 8.53 -3.93
CA LYS A 7 1.20 8.92 -3.37
C LYS A 7 0.96 10.41 -3.58
N ILE A 8 -0.28 10.77 -3.91
CA ILE A 8 -0.77 12.14 -3.97
C ILE A 8 -1.82 12.27 -2.87
N LEU A 9 -1.53 13.10 -1.88
CA LEU A 9 -2.36 13.22 -0.68
C LEU A 9 -3.53 14.19 -0.90
N GLU A 10 -4.58 14.05 -0.10
CA GLU A 10 -5.71 15.00 -0.02
C GLU A 10 -6.41 15.26 -1.35
N ILE A 11 -6.63 14.20 -2.12
CA ILE A 11 -7.24 14.30 -3.45
C ILE A 11 -8.74 14.61 -3.38
N ASP A 12 -9.23 15.27 -4.43
CA ASP A 12 -10.65 15.32 -4.78
C ASP A 12 -10.99 14.03 -5.56
N VAL A 13 -11.68 13.11 -4.91
CA VAL A 13 -11.95 11.77 -5.45
C VAL A 13 -12.73 11.84 -6.77
N ASP A 14 -13.75 12.68 -6.86
CA ASP A 14 -14.59 12.77 -8.06
C ASP A 14 -13.81 13.29 -9.26
N LYS A 15 -12.92 14.27 -9.03
CA LYS A 15 -12.04 14.79 -10.10
C LYS A 15 -11.02 13.74 -10.53
N VAL A 16 -10.42 13.00 -9.59
CA VAL A 16 -9.45 11.95 -9.92
C VAL A 16 -10.14 10.83 -10.70
N VAL A 17 -11.31 10.36 -10.25
CA VAL A 17 -12.08 9.33 -10.94
C VAL A 17 -12.45 9.77 -12.37
N SER A 18 -12.93 11.02 -12.55
CA SER A 18 -13.20 11.56 -13.89
C SER A 18 -11.97 11.51 -14.79
N LYS A 19 -10.80 11.93 -14.26
CA LYS A 19 -9.53 11.91 -15.01
C LYS A 19 -9.05 10.50 -15.34
N LEU A 20 -9.22 9.55 -14.41
CA LEU A 20 -8.88 8.14 -14.67
C LEU A 20 -9.71 7.57 -15.81
N VAL A 21 -11.01 7.87 -15.84
CA VAL A 21 -11.90 7.47 -16.96
C VAL A 21 -11.48 8.15 -18.26
N ASP A 22 -11.20 9.45 -18.25
CA ASP A 22 -10.77 10.23 -19.43
C ASP A 22 -9.50 9.67 -20.07
N ILE A 23 -8.55 9.15 -19.29
CA ILE A 23 -7.32 8.51 -19.80
C ILE A 23 -7.51 7.04 -20.19
N GLY A 24 -8.70 6.49 -20.01
CA GLY A 24 -9.03 5.11 -20.36
C GLY A 24 -8.70 4.07 -19.30
N ALA A 25 -8.47 4.46 -18.05
CA ALA A 25 -8.29 3.51 -16.96
C ALA A 25 -9.61 2.80 -16.61
N VAL A 26 -9.54 1.50 -16.36
CA VAL A 26 -10.69 0.65 -16.07
C VAL A 26 -10.77 0.36 -14.57
N LYS A 27 -11.96 0.54 -13.98
CA LYS A 27 -12.19 0.17 -12.58
C LYS A 27 -12.15 -1.36 -12.44
N GLU A 28 -11.20 -1.87 -11.64
CA GLU A 28 -11.12 -3.30 -11.31
C GLU A 28 -12.08 -3.69 -10.18
N GLY A 29 -12.25 -2.79 -9.22
CA GLY A 29 -13.12 -3.09 -8.09
C GLY A 29 -12.99 -2.09 -6.94
N GLU A 30 -13.71 -2.43 -5.88
CA GLU A 30 -13.70 -1.72 -4.61
C GLU A 30 -13.64 -2.76 -3.49
N SER A 31 -12.78 -2.55 -2.50
CA SER A 31 -12.57 -3.51 -1.43
C SER A 31 -12.29 -2.82 -0.11
N ASP A 32 -12.87 -3.38 0.96
CA ASP A 32 -12.41 -3.13 2.31
C ASP A 32 -11.17 -4.00 2.54
N ILE A 33 -10.10 -3.36 2.99
CA ILE A 33 -8.82 -3.99 3.27
C ILE A 33 -8.52 -3.86 4.75
N SER A 34 -8.35 -5.00 5.41
CA SER A 34 -7.85 -5.08 6.78
C SER A 34 -6.42 -5.61 6.76
N ALA A 35 -5.50 -4.93 7.41
CA ALA A 35 -4.11 -5.33 7.44
C ALA A 35 -3.50 -5.14 8.83
N SER A 36 -3.06 -6.24 9.43
CA SER A 36 -2.34 -6.26 10.68
C SER A 36 -0.85 -6.48 10.43
N HIS A 37 -0.03 -5.62 11.05
CA HIS A 37 1.43 -5.71 11.00
C HIS A 37 1.95 -6.31 12.32
N TYR A 38 2.89 -7.22 12.21
CA TYR A 38 3.43 -7.99 13.33
C TYR A 38 4.92 -7.75 13.52
N ASP A 39 5.33 -7.74 14.79
CA ASP A 39 6.73 -7.74 15.18
C ASP A 39 6.84 -8.36 16.59
N PHE A 40 8.05 -8.69 17.00
CA PHE A 40 8.33 -9.00 18.38
C PHE A 40 8.21 -7.74 19.26
N GLU A 41 8.08 -7.92 20.57
CA GLU A 41 7.95 -6.80 21.51
C GLU A 41 9.06 -5.77 21.36
N ASP A 42 10.28 -6.24 21.14
CA ASP A 42 11.48 -5.44 20.96
C ASP A 42 11.68 -4.85 19.55
N ASN A 43 10.74 -5.04 18.63
CA ASN A 43 10.79 -4.62 17.23
C ASN A 43 11.97 -5.20 16.43
N THR A 44 12.33 -6.45 16.70
CA THR A 44 13.45 -7.14 16.03
C THR A 44 13.31 -7.18 14.51
N LEU A 45 12.11 -7.45 13.99
CA LEU A 45 11.89 -7.47 12.53
C LEU A 45 12.10 -6.09 11.91
N HIS A 46 11.51 -5.06 12.50
CA HIS A 46 11.66 -3.69 12.03
C HIS A 46 13.12 -3.22 12.03
N LYS A 47 13.86 -3.50 13.08
CA LYS A 47 15.31 -3.21 13.20
C LYS A 47 16.12 -3.94 12.12
N SER A 48 15.67 -5.11 11.70
CA SER A 48 16.29 -5.91 10.62
C SER A 48 15.79 -5.55 9.22
N GLY A 49 14.97 -4.50 9.09
CA GLY A 49 14.42 -4.07 7.79
C GLY A 49 13.34 -5.02 7.25
N ILE A 50 12.75 -5.85 8.10
CA ILE A 50 11.68 -6.79 7.74
C ILE A 50 10.33 -6.20 8.16
N SER A 51 9.32 -6.35 7.31
CA SER A 51 7.91 -6.07 7.59
C SER A 51 7.11 -7.33 7.40
N LEU A 52 6.36 -7.74 8.42
CA LEU A 52 5.48 -8.90 8.41
C LEU A 52 4.03 -8.43 8.48
N ARG A 53 3.19 -8.91 7.56
CA ARG A 53 1.81 -8.44 7.41
C ARG A 53 0.86 -9.60 7.11
N LEU A 54 -0.26 -9.63 7.81
CA LEU A 54 -1.44 -10.41 7.46
C LEU A 54 -2.50 -9.43 6.92
N ARG A 55 -3.03 -9.68 5.73
CA ARG A 55 -3.98 -8.78 5.05
C ARG A 55 -5.18 -9.57 4.52
N LYS A 56 -6.37 -9.00 4.73
CA LYS A 56 -7.62 -9.50 4.12
C LYS A 56 -8.16 -8.43 3.17
N TRP A 57 -8.58 -8.84 1.98
CA TRP A 57 -9.24 -8.02 0.97
C TRP A 57 -10.24 -8.85 0.17
N GLY A 58 -11.52 -8.53 0.28
CA GLY A 58 -12.56 -9.42 -0.20
C GLY A 58 -12.45 -10.80 0.46
N ASP A 59 -12.44 -11.86 -0.34
CA ASP A 59 -12.30 -13.24 0.13
C ASP A 59 -10.85 -13.73 0.24
N LYS A 60 -9.88 -12.90 -0.15
CA LYS A 60 -8.46 -13.28 -0.10
C LYS A 60 -7.82 -12.86 1.21
N ILE A 61 -7.01 -13.77 1.75
CA ILE A 61 -6.19 -13.50 2.92
C ILE A 61 -4.75 -13.81 2.57
N GLU A 62 -3.88 -12.83 2.73
CA GLU A 62 -2.47 -12.93 2.37
C GLU A 62 -1.57 -12.70 3.56
N PHE A 63 -0.60 -13.58 3.71
CA PHE A 63 0.48 -13.42 4.67
C PHE A 63 1.77 -13.07 3.92
N THR A 64 2.35 -11.93 4.23
CA THR A 64 3.44 -11.33 3.45
C THR A 64 4.61 -10.94 4.35
N SER A 65 5.82 -11.34 3.96
CA SER A 65 7.08 -10.82 4.50
C SER A 65 7.78 -9.98 3.45
N LYS A 66 8.14 -8.73 3.78
CA LYS A 66 8.95 -7.84 2.93
C LYS A 66 10.25 -7.51 3.64
N LYS A 67 11.38 -7.81 3.02
CA LYS A 67 12.71 -7.55 3.55
C LYS A 67 13.45 -6.55 2.67
N LYS A 68 13.98 -5.48 3.27
CA LYS A 68 14.90 -4.59 2.58
C LYS A 68 16.19 -5.34 2.23
N LEU A 69 16.58 -5.29 0.95
CA LEU A 69 17.88 -5.75 0.54
C LEU A 69 18.86 -4.56 0.64
N ASN A 70 20.04 -4.81 1.23
CA ASN A 70 21.11 -3.82 1.31
C ASN A 70 21.58 -3.48 -0.11
N SER A 71 21.04 -2.42 -0.69
CA SER A 71 21.49 -1.82 -1.94
C SER A 71 21.66 -0.32 -1.71
N GLU A 72 22.62 0.29 -2.41
CA GLU A 72 22.84 1.75 -2.39
C GLU A 72 21.58 2.54 -2.80
N HIS A 73 20.58 1.86 -3.38
CA HIS A 73 19.27 2.38 -3.69
C HIS A 73 18.23 1.69 -2.80
N ASP A 74 17.73 2.35 -1.78
CA ASP A 74 16.77 1.90 -0.73
C ASP A 74 15.42 1.32 -1.24
N LYS A 75 15.29 1.02 -2.52
CA LYS A 75 14.03 0.64 -3.19
C LYS A 75 13.86 -0.86 -3.44
N ILE A 76 14.93 -1.68 -3.31
CA ILE A 76 14.83 -3.12 -3.59
C ILE A 76 14.39 -3.86 -2.33
N ARG A 77 13.27 -4.57 -2.44
CA ARG A 77 12.75 -5.45 -1.38
C ARG A 77 12.55 -6.85 -1.92
N GLU A 78 12.90 -7.83 -1.12
CA GLU A 78 12.45 -9.20 -1.31
C GLU A 78 11.06 -9.33 -0.71
N GLU A 79 10.12 -9.85 -1.47
CA GLU A 79 8.74 -10.11 -1.01
C GLU A 79 8.45 -11.60 -1.12
N LEU A 80 8.05 -12.19 0.01
CA LEU A 80 7.55 -13.56 0.10
C LEU A 80 6.09 -13.49 0.53
N GLN A 81 5.20 -14.12 -0.23
CA GLN A 81 3.76 -14.07 0.00
C GLN A 81 3.14 -15.45 -0.15
N VAL A 82 2.14 -15.74 0.69
CA VAL A 82 1.32 -16.93 0.63
C VAL A 82 -0.14 -16.57 0.94
N GLU A 83 -1.09 -17.24 0.29
CA GLU A 83 -2.49 -17.16 0.68
C GLU A 83 -2.74 -18.10 1.86
N VAL A 84 -3.54 -17.63 2.81
CA VAL A 84 -4.05 -18.41 3.95
C VAL A 84 -5.57 -18.39 3.92
N ASN A 85 -6.22 -19.40 4.51
CA ASN A 85 -7.66 -19.57 4.43
C ASN A 85 -8.44 -19.02 5.63
N ASP A 86 -7.75 -18.61 6.71
CA ASP A 86 -8.36 -18.10 7.92
C ASP A 86 -7.51 -17.02 8.55
N PHE A 87 -8.05 -15.79 8.64
CA PHE A 87 -7.34 -14.64 9.19
C PHE A 87 -7.18 -14.77 10.71
N ASP A 88 -8.25 -15.13 11.40
CA ASP A 88 -8.26 -15.15 12.86
C ASP A 88 -7.39 -16.29 13.40
N GLU A 89 -7.39 -17.42 12.72
CA GLU A 89 -6.53 -18.55 13.11
C GLU A 89 -5.05 -18.24 12.84
N MET A 90 -4.74 -17.59 11.72
CA MET A 90 -3.36 -17.16 11.44
C MET A 90 -2.88 -16.09 12.43
N ASP A 91 -3.74 -15.14 12.80
CA ASP A 91 -3.45 -14.16 13.86
C ASP A 91 -3.13 -14.84 15.19
N LYS A 92 -3.95 -15.82 15.62
CA LYS A 92 -3.69 -16.60 16.84
C LYS A 92 -2.37 -17.36 16.77
N ILE A 93 -2.05 -17.98 15.63
CA ILE A 93 -0.78 -18.68 15.43
C ILE A 93 0.39 -17.70 15.63
N LEU A 94 0.34 -16.55 14.97
CA LEU A 94 1.39 -15.52 15.10
C LEU A 94 1.55 -15.07 16.55
N LYS A 95 0.46 -14.79 17.25
CA LYS A 95 0.48 -14.40 18.66
C LYS A 95 1.02 -15.51 19.56
N SER A 96 0.68 -16.78 19.27
CA SER A 96 1.13 -17.93 20.06
C SER A 96 2.65 -18.17 20.02
N ILE A 97 3.29 -17.76 18.91
CA ILE A 97 4.76 -17.88 18.72
C ILE A 97 5.52 -16.60 19.07
N GLY A 98 4.85 -15.63 19.72
CA GLY A 98 5.45 -14.45 20.31
C GLY A 98 5.42 -13.17 19.47
N PHE A 99 4.72 -13.15 18.32
CA PHE A 99 4.48 -11.90 17.61
C PHE A 99 3.37 -11.10 18.28
N GLY A 100 3.59 -9.79 18.43
CA GLY A 100 2.57 -8.83 18.79
C GLY A 100 2.06 -8.09 17.57
N GLU A 101 0.77 -7.80 17.53
CA GLU A 101 0.20 -6.88 16.56
C GLU A 101 0.64 -5.46 16.89
N LYS A 102 1.29 -4.78 15.95
CA LYS A 102 1.86 -3.44 16.16
C LYS A 102 1.01 -2.33 15.56
N ILE A 103 0.35 -2.60 14.47
CA ILE A 103 -0.47 -1.63 13.74
C ILE A 103 -1.58 -2.40 13.03
N ASP A 104 -2.82 -1.99 13.25
CA ASP A 104 -3.97 -2.41 12.48
C ASP A 104 -4.36 -1.29 11.52
N MET A 105 -4.35 -1.57 10.22
CA MET A 105 -4.55 -0.59 9.16
C MET A 105 -5.74 -1.01 8.30
N ASN A 106 -6.91 -0.50 8.63
CA ASN A 106 -8.12 -0.74 7.87
C ASN A 106 -8.36 0.41 6.90
N LYS A 107 -8.65 0.09 5.63
CA LYS A 107 -8.92 1.07 4.59
C LYS A 107 -9.96 0.59 3.60
N LYS A 108 -10.61 1.54 2.96
CA LYS A 108 -11.33 1.30 1.70
C LYS A 108 -10.40 1.63 0.54
N ARG A 109 -10.43 0.78 -0.48
CA ARG A 109 -9.62 0.95 -1.69
C ARG A 109 -10.50 0.83 -2.93
N ILE A 110 -10.35 1.77 -3.86
CA ILE A 110 -10.92 1.69 -5.20
C ILE A 110 -9.75 1.54 -6.16
N SER A 111 -9.75 0.47 -6.94
CA SER A 111 -8.66 0.11 -7.85
C SER A 111 -9.03 0.39 -9.29
N TYR A 112 -8.12 1.04 -10.02
CA TYR A 112 -8.17 1.25 -11.47
C TYR A 112 -6.89 0.75 -12.10
N VAL A 113 -6.97 0.29 -13.37
CA VAL A 113 -5.82 -0.16 -14.15
C VAL A 113 -5.82 0.45 -15.55
N LEU A 114 -4.60 0.69 -16.07
CA LEU A 114 -4.35 1.08 -17.46
C LEU A 114 -3.09 0.33 -17.95
N GLY A 115 -3.30 -0.80 -18.63
CA GLY A 115 -2.19 -1.71 -18.93
C GLY A 115 -1.51 -2.23 -17.68
N ASP A 116 -0.21 -1.99 -17.55
CA ASP A 116 0.60 -2.40 -16.38
C ASP A 116 0.62 -1.32 -15.26
N ILE A 117 -0.17 -0.27 -15.38
CA ILE A 117 -0.23 0.83 -14.41
C ILE A 117 -1.42 0.62 -13.49
N ARG A 118 -1.20 0.77 -12.18
CA ARG A 118 -2.25 0.70 -11.16
C ARG A 118 -2.46 2.05 -10.51
N PHE A 119 -3.74 2.35 -10.24
CA PHE A 119 -4.18 3.54 -9.52
C PHE A 119 -5.06 3.09 -8.37
N GLU A 120 -4.66 3.41 -7.16
CA GLU A 120 -5.34 2.97 -5.94
C GLU A 120 -5.80 4.19 -5.14
N ILE A 121 -7.11 4.38 -5.03
CA ILE A 121 -7.70 5.44 -4.21
C ILE A 121 -7.94 4.86 -2.83
N ASP A 122 -7.15 5.27 -1.85
CA ASP A 122 -7.14 4.76 -0.49
C ASP A 122 -7.78 5.74 0.49
N THR A 123 -8.74 5.25 1.26
CA THR A 123 -9.40 6.01 2.33
C THR A 123 -9.23 5.26 3.66
N TYR A 124 -8.55 5.89 4.61
CA TYR A 124 -8.45 5.43 6.00
C TYR A 124 -9.31 6.28 6.91
N GLU A 125 -9.74 5.71 8.03
CA GLU A 125 -10.46 6.48 9.03
C GLU A 125 -9.60 7.61 9.63
N GLY A 126 -10.09 8.84 9.50
CA GLY A 126 -9.43 10.04 10.02
C GLY A 126 -8.13 10.41 9.32
N ILE A 127 -7.93 9.94 8.09
CA ILE A 127 -6.87 10.38 7.17
C ILE A 127 -7.55 10.83 5.87
N PRO A 128 -7.20 11.98 5.29
CA PRO A 128 -7.70 12.38 3.99
C PRO A 128 -7.40 11.33 2.92
N THR A 129 -8.35 11.12 2.00
CA THR A 129 -8.20 10.19 0.89
C THR A 129 -7.02 10.59 0.01
N PHE A 130 -6.26 9.61 -0.44
CA PHE A 130 -5.10 9.81 -1.31
C PHE A 130 -5.10 8.83 -2.47
N LEU A 131 -4.39 9.20 -3.53
CA LEU A 131 -4.14 8.37 -4.69
C LEU A 131 -2.73 7.78 -4.60
N GLU A 132 -2.61 6.47 -4.80
CA GLU A 132 -1.36 5.76 -5.05
C GLU A 132 -1.30 5.44 -6.54
N ILE A 133 -0.17 5.74 -7.18
CA ILE A 133 0.10 5.39 -8.58
C ILE A 133 1.32 4.49 -8.58
N GLU A 134 1.18 3.32 -9.21
CA GLU A 134 2.23 2.33 -9.39
C GLU A 134 2.46 2.11 -10.87
N ALA A 135 3.71 2.21 -11.31
CA ALA A 135 4.09 2.12 -12.71
C ALA A 135 5.41 1.36 -12.89
N PRO A 136 5.65 0.77 -14.09
CA PRO A 136 6.86 0.00 -14.38
C PRO A 136 8.13 0.86 -14.52
N SER A 137 8.01 2.17 -14.78
CA SER A 137 9.15 3.09 -14.88
C SER A 137 8.83 4.49 -14.34
N GLU A 138 9.89 5.28 -14.06
CA GLU A 138 9.75 6.67 -13.59
C GLU A 138 9.13 7.57 -14.67
N GLU A 139 9.45 7.34 -15.94
CA GLU A 139 8.91 8.11 -17.06
C GLU A 139 7.41 7.91 -17.22
N ILE A 140 6.95 6.66 -17.14
CA ILE A 140 5.51 6.32 -17.21
C ILE A 140 4.78 6.89 -15.99
N LEU A 141 5.39 6.79 -14.81
CA LEU A 141 4.83 7.35 -13.58
C LEU A 141 4.61 8.86 -13.71
N GLU A 142 5.62 9.61 -14.15
CA GLU A 142 5.55 11.06 -14.37
C GLU A 142 4.48 11.42 -15.41
N GLU A 143 4.41 10.70 -16.51
CA GLU A 143 3.37 10.89 -17.53
C GLU A 143 1.96 10.75 -16.95
N MET A 144 1.72 9.73 -16.12
CA MET A 144 0.41 9.51 -15.50
C MET A 144 0.07 10.58 -14.48
N VAL A 145 1.02 11.00 -13.65
CA VAL A 145 0.86 12.11 -12.71
C VAL A 145 0.41 13.38 -13.45
N LEU A 146 1.07 13.71 -14.55
CA LEU A 146 0.73 14.89 -15.37
C LEU A 146 -0.65 14.76 -16.05
N LYS A 147 -0.98 13.59 -16.60
CA LYS A 147 -2.30 13.34 -17.22
C LYS A 147 -3.45 13.49 -16.23
N LEU A 148 -3.24 13.14 -14.97
CA LEU A 148 -4.22 13.33 -13.91
C LEU A 148 -4.33 14.79 -13.42
N GLY A 149 -3.49 15.70 -13.94
CA GLY A 149 -3.51 17.13 -13.62
C GLY A 149 -2.68 17.50 -12.39
N PHE A 150 -1.79 16.62 -11.96
CA PHE A 150 -0.83 16.86 -10.88
C PHE A 150 0.58 17.11 -11.42
N SER A 151 1.51 17.43 -10.53
CA SER A 151 2.94 17.53 -10.83
C SER A 151 3.75 16.60 -9.92
N MET A 152 4.99 16.29 -10.28
CA MET A 152 5.86 15.46 -9.42
C MET A 152 6.13 16.11 -8.05
N LYS A 153 5.93 17.42 -7.89
CA LYS A 153 6.03 18.12 -6.59
C LYS A 153 4.90 17.73 -5.63
N ASP A 154 3.75 17.33 -6.17
CA ASP A 154 2.58 16.91 -5.39
C ASP A 154 2.71 15.46 -4.90
N THR A 155 3.68 14.73 -5.44
CA THR A 155 3.88 13.32 -5.11
C THR A 155 4.75 13.12 -3.88
N LYS A 156 4.51 12.01 -3.19
CA LYS A 156 5.28 11.53 -2.03
C LYS A 156 5.70 10.07 -2.25
N PRO A 157 7.00 9.73 -2.26
CA PRO A 157 7.47 8.34 -2.34
C PRO A 157 7.34 7.66 -0.97
N TRP A 158 6.16 7.75 -0.36
CA TRP A 158 5.89 7.28 0.99
C TRP A 158 5.18 5.93 0.97
N ASN A 159 5.52 5.08 1.93
CA ASN A 159 4.70 3.92 2.27
C ASN A 159 3.52 4.33 3.19
N GLY A 160 2.56 3.43 3.39
CA GLY A 160 1.39 3.71 4.22
C GLY A 160 1.74 4.17 5.65
N LYS A 161 2.78 3.59 6.27
CA LYS A 161 3.23 3.99 7.62
C LYS A 161 3.69 5.45 7.69
N LYS A 162 4.37 5.96 6.64
CA LYS A 162 4.77 7.37 6.56
C LYS A 162 3.56 8.29 6.40
N VAL A 163 2.53 7.87 5.65
CA VAL A 163 1.26 8.60 5.55
C VAL A 163 0.60 8.70 6.93
N TRP A 164 0.48 7.59 7.65
CA TRP A 164 -0.09 7.55 8.99
C TRP A 164 0.65 8.46 9.98
N LYS A 165 1.98 8.42 9.95
CA LYS A 165 2.82 9.30 10.78
C LYS A 165 2.62 10.78 10.44
N HIS A 166 2.47 11.12 9.15
CA HIS A 166 2.23 12.49 8.71
C HIS A 166 0.95 13.08 9.31
N TYR A 167 -0.11 12.25 9.42
CA TYR A 167 -1.39 12.65 10.01
C TYR A 167 -1.49 12.37 11.51
N GLY A 168 -0.39 12.04 12.19
CA GLY A 168 -0.35 11.87 13.64
C GLY A 168 -1.13 10.65 14.16
N LYS A 169 -1.25 9.59 13.34
CA LYS A 169 -1.97 8.36 13.72
C LYS A 169 -1.06 7.32 14.38
N ILE A 170 0.24 7.46 14.28
CA ILE A 170 1.29 6.66 14.94
C ILE A 170 2.52 7.52 15.21
#